data_bc5aaee31a0081658182e0ffccb6d45c
#
_entry.id   bc5aaee31a0081658182e0ffccb6d45c
#
_cell.length_a   1.000
_cell.length_b   1.000
_cell.length_c   1.000
_cell.angle_alpha   90.00
_cell.angle_beta   90.00
_cell.angle_gamma   90.00
#
_symmetry.space_group_name_H-M   'P 1'
#
loop_
_entity.id
_entity.type
_entity.pdbx_description
1 polymer ?
#
loop_
_entity_poly.entity_id
_entity_poly.type
_entity_poly.pdbx_seq_one_letter_code
_entity_poly.pdbx_strand_id
1 'polypeptide(L)'
;MLGPIFKPSVTTKSFQRFARRNAARPHMQTGPIPDSTRPMEHSSQPDALPERLRTAAFSVHIFTALGAGVALLAMLEAVREHWANMFAWLGVALIIDGIDGPLARRFDVVRLQPNWSGEVLDLVVDFVTYVFVPAYAITASGMLLPLAAPILGIGIVVSSALYFADRRMKADDNHFRGFPALWNAAAFYLFLLHLPPVLSTIVVAALIALTFAPFHVLHPLRVVRLRWLTLWLLGAWALLGMYTLANDFVVGAPITFGLCAIAAYIIGSDTVIRRMKAFRA
;
A
#
# COMPACT_ATOMS: atom_id res chain seq x y z
N MET A 1 1.93 40.84 30.17
CA MET A 1 2.44 39.58 30.76
C MET A 1 1.68 38.44 30.14
N LEU A 2 2.22 37.80 29.08
CA LEU A 2 1.69 36.62 28.44
C LEU A 2 2.74 35.52 28.57
N GLY A 3 2.48 34.54 29.44
CA GLY A 3 3.34 33.39 29.67
C GLY A 3 3.28 32.38 28.50
N PRO A 4 4.33 31.57 28.30
CA PRO A 4 4.45 30.69 27.13
C PRO A 4 3.58 29.44 27.28
N ILE A 5 2.61 29.31 26.38
CA ILE A 5 1.83 28.06 26.16
C ILE A 5 2.59 27.23 25.14
N PHE A 6 3.59 26.46 25.56
CA PHE A 6 4.15 25.40 24.75
C PHE A 6 4.24 24.10 25.56
N LYS A 7 3.22 23.25 25.46
CA LYS A 7 3.32 21.86 25.97
C LYS A 7 4.14 21.04 24.96
N PRO A 8 5.22 20.37 25.40
CA PRO A 8 6.02 19.55 24.49
C PRO A 8 5.21 18.38 23.94
N SER A 9 5.30 18.19 22.61
CA SER A 9 4.63 17.14 21.87
C SER A 9 5.08 15.73 22.33
N VAL A 10 4.23 14.74 22.11
CA VAL A 10 4.43 13.31 22.47
C VAL A 10 5.76 12.74 21.93
N THR A 11 6.28 13.30 20.85
CA THR A 11 7.57 12.93 20.21
C THR A 11 8.78 13.16 21.11
N THR A 12 8.76 14.21 21.95
CA THR A 12 9.88 14.55 22.85
C THR A 12 10.00 13.54 24.00
N LYS A 13 8.87 12.97 24.45
CA LYS A 13 8.85 11.97 25.54
C LYS A 13 9.39 10.61 25.10
N SER A 14 9.17 10.20 23.86
CA SER A 14 9.71 8.94 23.35
C SER A 14 11.22 9.01 23.12
N PHE A 15 11.73 10.14 22.63
CA PHE A 15 13.16 10.37 22.47
C PHE A 15 13.89 10.45 23.82
N GLN A 16 13.30 11.08 24.83
CA GLN A 16 13.88 11.11 26.18
C GLN A 16 13.87 9.74 26.86
N ARG A 17 12.89 8.87 26.62
CA ARG A 17 12.90 7.48 27.10
C ARG A 17 14.00 6.65 26.45
N PHE A 18 14.24 6.84 25.16
CA PHE A 18 15.33 6.17 24.45
C PHE A 18 16.70 6.60 24.97
N ALA A 19 16.91 7.90 25.20
CA ALA A 19 18.16 8.45 25.76
C ALA A 19 18.41 7.99 27.21
N ARG A 20 17.37 7.92 28.07
CA ARG A 20 17.50 7.41 29.45
C ARG A 20 17.80 5.92 29.53
N ARG A 21 17.33 5.11 28.59
CA ARG A 21 17.60 3.67 28.56
C ARG A 21 19.06 3.35 28.21
N ASN A 22 19.72 4.23 27.48
CA ASN A 22 21.14 4.09 27.12
C ASN A 22 22.11 4.73 28.14
N ALA A 23 21.62 5.59 29.04
CA ALA A 23 22.43 6.26 30.07
C ALA A 23 22.55 5.43 31.38
N ALA A 24 21.72 4.41 31.58
CA ALA A 24 21.79 3.54 32.78
C ALA A 24 22.71 2.34 32.50
N ARG A 25 24.01 2.58 32.35
CA ARG A 25 25.02 1.52 32.50
C ARG A 25 25.31 1.37 34.00
N PRO A 26 25.20 0.17 34.58
CA PRO A 26 25.60 -0.04 35.97
C PRO A 26 27.10 0.13 36.09
N HIS A 27 27.51 0.80 37.18
CA HIS A 27 28.91 0.96 37.61
C HIS A 27 29.58 -0.44 37.65
N MET A 28 30.71 -0.57 36.98
CA MET A 28 31.59 -1.73 37.05
C MET A 28 32.08 -1.90 38.49
N GLN A 29 31.61 -2.93 39.18
CA GLN A 29 32.27 -3.42 40.37
C GLN A 29 33.57 -4.07 39.96
N THR A 30 34.70 -3.61 40.50
CA THR A 30 36.01 -4.24 40.38
C THR A 30 36.01 -5.56 41.18
N GLY A 31 35.71 -6.63 40.48
CA GLY A 31 35.95 -7.99 40.99
C GLY A 31 37.43 -8.39 40.79
N PRO A 32 37.94 -9.41 41.49
CA PRO A 32 39.33 -9.85 41.45
C PRO A 32 39.74 -10.20 40.00
N ILE A 33 40.99 -9.85 39.65
CA ILE A 33 41.64 -10.11 38.36
C ILE A 33 41.60 -11.61 38.07
N PRO A 34 41.00 -12.07 36.94
CA PRO A 34 41.01 -13.48 36.60
C PRO A 34 42.42 -13.95 36.23
N ASP A 35 42.77 -15.12 36.74
CA ASP A 35 44.00 -15.87 36.47
C ASP A 35 44.22 -16.07 34.95
N SER A 36 45.32 -15.55 34.41
CA SER A 36 45.69 -15.52 32.99
C SER A 36 46.08 -16.90 32.41
N THR A 37 45.88 -18.00 33.13
CA THR A 37 46.29 -19.35 32.72
C THR A 37 45.14 -20.24 32.18
N ARG A 38 43.91 -19.73 32.11
CA ARG A 38 42.84 -20.50 31.44
C ARG A 38 42.91 -20.31 29.92
N PRO A 39 42.94 -21.42 29.13
CA PRO A 39 42.77 -21.33 27.70
C PRO A 39 41.47 -20.56 27.40
N MET A 40 41.54 -19.52 26.58
CA MET A 40 40.34 -18.84 26.10
C MET A 40 39.49 -19.90 25.38
N GLU A 41 38.41 -20.34 26.05
CA GLU A 41 37.32 -20.96 25.32
C GLU A 41 36.91 -19.99 24.22
N HIS A 42 37.15 -20.40 22.97
CA HIS A 42 36.56 -19.76 21.83
C HIS A 42 35.07 -19.68 22.10
N SER A 43 34.62 -18.50 22.59
CA SER A 43 33.20 -18.18 22.55
C SER A 43 32.83 -18.32 21.09
N SER A 44 32.12 -19.38 20.76
CA SER A 44 31.50 -19.58 19.47
C SER A 44 30.72 -18.29 19.15
N GLN A 45 31.30 -17.50 18.26
CA GLN A 45 30.54 -16.39 17.66
C GLN A 45 29.22 -16.98 17.19
N PRO A 46 28.06 -16.39 17.55
CA PRO A 46 26.77 -16.86 17.06
C PRO A 46 26.92 -16.91 15.52
N ASP A 47 26.68 -18.10 14.96
CA ASP A 47 26.86 -18.44 13.57
C ASP A 47 26.52 -17.24 12.66
N ALA A 48 27.53 -16.61 12.09
CA ALA A 48 27.35 -15.51 11.15
C ALA A 48 26.56 -16.09 9.98
N LEU A 49 25.28 -15.75 9.91
CA LEU A 49 24.39 -16.19 8.84
C LEU A 49 25.10 -16.00 7.50
N PRO A 50 25.10 -17.00 6.59
CA PRO A 50 25.83 -16.96 5.35
C PRO A 50 25.57 -15.64 4.60
N GLU A 51 26.61 -14.94 4.22
CA GLU A 51 26.55 -13.63 3.54
C GLU A 51 25.66 -13.70 2.31
N ARG A 52 25.63 -14.83 1.60
CA ARG A 52 24.75 -15.11 0.47
C ARG A 52 23.26 -14.98 0.84
N LEU A 53 22.84 -15.41 2.02
CA LEU A 53 21.46 -15.31 2.48
C LEU A 53 21.08 -13.84 2.78
N ARG A 54 22.01 -13.08 3.35
CA ARG A 54 21.80 -11.65 3.61
C ARG A 54 21.70 -10.87 2.32
N THR A 55 22.53 -11.16 1.32
CA THR A 55 22.47 -10.55 -0.01
C THR A 55 21.16 -10.90 -0.73
N ALA A 56 20.73 -12.16 -0.67
CA ALA A 56 19.46 -12.58 -1.25
C ALA A 56 18.26 -11.89 -0.57
N ALA A 57 18.28 -11.73 0.75
CA ALA A 57 17.25 -11.00 1.48
C ALA A 57 17.24 -9.51 1.11
N PHE A 58 18.41 -8.89 0.93
CA PHE A 58 18.51 -7.49 0.51
C PHE A 58 18.04 -7.26 -0.93
N SER A 59 18.24 -8.23 -1.83
CA SER A 59 17.72 -8.14 -3.21
C SER A 59 16.20 -8.03 -3.28
N VAL A 60 15.47 -8.54 -2.26
CA VAL A 60 14.02 -8.36 -2.16
C VAL A 60 13.67 -6.89 -1.92
N HIS A 61 14.40 -6.19 -1.05
CA HIS A 61 14.19 -4.75 -0.87
C HIS A 61 14.48 -3.95 -2.15
N ILE A 62 15.51 -4.35 -2.92
CA ILE A 62 15.76 -3.74 -4.23
C ILE A 62 14.58 -4.00 -5.16
N PHE A 63 14.03 -5.22 -5.18
CA PHE A 63 12.88 -5.57 -6.00
C PHE A 63 11.64 -4.73 -5.65
N THR A 64 11.29 -4.58 -4.35
CA THR A 64 10.21 -3.67 -3.92
C THR A 64 10.50 -2.22 -4.33
N ALA A 65 11.74 -1.75 -4.15
CA ALA A 65 12.14 -0.39 -4.53
C ALA A 65 12.04 -0.12 -6.04
N LEU A 66 12.18 -1.15 -6.91
CA LEU A 66 11.92 -1.01 -8.35
C LEU A 66 10.48 -0.59 -8.64
N GLY A 67 9.53 -0.90 -7.76
CA GLY A 67 8.16 -0.39 -7.83
C GLY A 67 8.10 1.14 -7.86
N ALA A 68 8.95 1.83 -7.07
CA ALA A 68 9.05 3.29 -7.13
C ALA A 68 9.64 3.79 -8.45
N GLY A 69 10.61 3.06 -9.03
CA GLY A 69 11.14 3.36 -10.36
C GLY A 69 10.08 3.21 -11.46
N VAL A 70 9.26 2.16 -11.38
CA VAL A 70 8.12 1.94 -12.29
C VAL A 70 7.05 3.02 -12.10
N ALA A 71 6.80 3.46 -10.86
CA ALA A 71 5.89 4.57 -10.58
C ALA A 71 6.38 5.88 -11.22
N LEU A 72 7.69 6.12 -11.25
CA LEU A 72 8.26 7.27 -11.98
C LEU A 72 8.00 7.16 -13.49
N LEU A 73 8.14 5.98 -14.10
CA LEU A 73 7.80 5.78 -15.52
C LEU A 73 6.30 6.04 -15.76
N ALA A 74 5.44 5.54 -14.89
CA ALA A 74 4.00 5.83 -14.96
C ALA A 74 3.72 7.34 -14.87
N MET A 75 4.40 8.05 -13.97
CA MET A 75 4.26 9.50 -13.83
C MET A 75 4.73 10.26 -15.09
N LEU A 76 5.83 9.83 -15.70
CA LEU A 76 6.32 10.45 -16.95
C LEU A 76 5.33 10.27 -18.10
N GLU A 77 4.69 9.11 -18.21
CA GLU A 77 3.63 8.90 -19.21
C GLU A 77 2.37 9.71 -18.87
N ALA A 78 2.02 9.84 -17.58
CA ALA A 78 0.90 10.68 -17.14
C ALA A 78 1.11 12.17 -17.52
N VAL A 79 2.32 12.69 -17.35
CA VAL A 79 2.68 14.08 -17.73
C VAL A 79 2.56 14.30 -19.24
N ARG A 80 2.76 13.26 -20.04
CA ARG A 80 2.59 13.28 -21.50
C ARG A 80 1.15 13.04 -21.94
N GLU A 81 0.25 12.84 -21.00
CA GLU A 81 -1.17 12.48 -21.23
C GLU A 81 -1.34 11.12 -21.92
N HIS A 82 -0.32 10.25 -21.88
CA HIS A 82 -0.38 8.87 -22.37
C HIS A 82 -1.01 7.96 -21.30
N TRP A 83 -2.31 8.13 -21.09
CA TRP A 83 -3.02 7.50 -19.95
C TRP A 83 -2.96 5.97 -19.97
N ALA A 84 -3.13 5.36 -21.13
CA ALA A 84 -3.04 3.90 -21.24
C ALA A 84 -1.66 3.36 -20.84
N ASN A 85 -0.57 4.03 -21.28
CA ASN A 85 0.80 3.66 -20.90
C ASN A 85 1.05 3.87 -19.41
N MET A 86 0.53 4.98 -18.83
CA MET A 86 0.57 5.20 -17.38
C MET A 86 -0.04 4.02 -16.62
N PHE A 87 -1.26 3.59 -17.00
CA PHE A 87 -1.92 2.44 -16.35
C PHE A 87 -1.19 1.12 -16.60
N ALA A 88 -0.55 0.94 -17.76
CA ALA A 88 0.27 -0.23 -18.03
C ALA A 88 1.46 -0.31 -17.05
N TRP A 89 2.15 0.80 -16.80
CA TRP A 89 3.22 0.87 -15.80
C TRP A 89 2.70 0.67 -14.39
N LEU A 90 1.53 1.23 -14.02
CA LEU A 90 0.89 0.94 -12.73
C LEU A 90 0.51 -0.54 -12.59
N GLY A 91 0.12 -1.21 -13.69
CA GLY A 91 -0.09 -2.65 -13.74
C GLY A 91 1.18 -3.44 -13.47
N VAL A 92 2.32 -3.01 -14.00
CA VAL A 92 3.64 -3.60 -13.69
C VAL A 92 3.98 -3.40 -12.20
N ALA A 93 3.74 -2.20 -11.65
CA ALA A 93 3.95 -1.93 -10.22
C ALA A 93 3.08 -2.83 -9.34
N LEU A 94 1.81 -3.07 -9.71
CA LEU A 94 0.91 -3.99 -9.02
C LEU A 94 1.42 -5.44 -9.02
N ILE A 95 2.07 -5.88 -10.10
CA ILE A 95 2.70 -7.21 -10.18
C ILE A 95 3.90 -7.30 -9.24
N ILE A 96 4.74 -6.26 -9.18
CA ILE A 96 5.89 -6.19 -8.27
C ILE A 96 5.40 -6.31 -6.82
N ASP A 97 4.43 -5.49 -6.42
CA ASP A 97 3.79 -5.50 -5.10
C ASP A 97 3.17 -6.86 -4.74
N GLY A 98 2.47 -7.49 -5.69
CA GLY A 98 1.90 -8.83 -5.49
C GLY A 98 2.93 -9.94 -5.24
N ILE A 99 4.16 -9.77 -5.73
CA ILE A 99 5.24 -10.76 -5.65
C ILE A 99 6.16 -10.51 -4.45
N ASP A 100 6.42 -9.28 -4.06
CA ASP A 100 7.44 -8.94 -3.06
C ASP A 100 7.11 -9.48 -1.66
N GLY A 101 5.84 -9.44 -1.23
CA GLY A 101 5.41 -10.01 0.04
C GLY A 101 5.68 -11.53 0.16
N PRO A 102 5.28 -12.39 -0.80
CA PRO A 102 5.71 -13.78 -0.88
C PRO A 102 7.23 -13.98 -0.86
N LEU A 103 7.97 -13.15 -1.62
CA LEU A 103 9.44 -13.20 -1.64
C LEU A 103 10.03 -12.86 -0.27
N ALA A 104 9.58 -11.77 0.36
CA ALA A 104 10.05 -11.34 1.68
C ALA A 104 9.88 -12.46 2.74
N ARG A 105 8.75 -13.15 2.72
CA ARG A 105 8.50 -14.30 3.60
C ARG A 105 9.40 -15.49 3.28
N ARG A 106 9.62 -15.79 1.99
CA ARG A 106 10.47 -16.91 1.54
C ARG A 106 11.93 -16.72 1.92
N PHE A 107 12.44 -15.50 1.88
CA PHE A 107 13.84 -15.17 2.19
C PHE A 107 14.05 -14.70 3.62
N ASP A 108 13.04 -14.78 4.50
CA ASP A 108 13.10 -14.35 5.90
C ASP A 108 13.75 -12.97 6.08
N VAL A 109 13.28 -12.02 5.25
CA VAL A 109 13.89 -10.69 5.12
C VAL A 109 13.93 -9.95 6.44
N VAL A 110 12.86 -10.05 7.25
CA VAL A 110 12.75 -9.39 8.55
C VAL A 110 13.88 -9.80 9.50
N ARG A 111 14.26 -11.09 9.51
CA ARG A 111 15.33 -11.61 10.36
C ARG A 111 16.71 -11.31 9.81
N LEU A 112 16.88 -11.39 8.48
CA LEU A 112 18.19 -11.26 7.84
C LEU A 112 18.61 -9.81 7.62
N GLN A 113 17.63 -8.86 7.54
CA GLN A 113 17.84 -7.44 7.29
C GLN A 113 17.18 -6.55 8.36
N PRO A 114 17.54 -6.67 9.64
CA PRO A 114 16.85 -5.98 10.75
C PRO A 114 16.96 -4.45 10.71
N ASN A 115 17.91 -3.92 9.95
CA ASN A 115 18.12 -2.47 9.81
C ASN A 115 17.25 -1.84 8.70
N TRP A 116 16.57 -2.66 7.90
CA TRP A 116 15.73 -2.22 6.79
C TRP A 116 14.29 -2.59 7.06
N SER A 117 13.40 -1.62 7.00
CA SER A 117 11.96 -1.85 7.15
C SER A 117 11.33 -2.07 5.76
N GLY A 118 11.07 -3.34 5.42
CA GLY A 118 10.31 -3.68 4.23
C GLY A 118 8.90 -3.09 4.25
N GLU A 119 8.27 -3.01 5.44
CA GLU A 119 6.94 -2.41 5.60
C GLU A 119 6.93 -0.91 5.25
N VAL A 120 7.95 -0.16 5.66
CA VAL A 120 8.03 1.29 5.33
C VAL A 120 8.31 1.47 3.84
N LEU A 121 9.18 0.63 3.26
CA LEU A 121 9.47 0.67 1.83
C LEU A 121 8.23 0.39 0.99
N ASP A 122 7.49 -0.65 1.34
CA ASP A 122 6.21 -1.04 0.75
C ASP A 122 5.19 0.11 0.82
N LEU A 123 4.98 0.70 2.01
CA LEU A 123 4.09 1.84 2.19
C LEU A 123 4.46 3.05 1.31
N VAL A 124 5.76 3.32 1.10
CA VAL A 124 6.22 4.42 0.24
C VAL A 124 5.91 4.13 -1.22
N VAL A 125 6.19 2.91 -1.68
CA VAL A 125 5.91 2.47 -3.05
C VAL A 125 4.39 2.49 -3.31
N ASP A 126 3.62 1.91 -2.40
CA ASP A 126 2.16 1.88 -2.45
C ASP A 126 1.55 3.28 -2.52
N PHE A 127 2.01 4.20 -1.68
CA PHE A 127 1.50 5.56 -1.70
C PHE A 127 1.72 6.24 -3.05
N VAL A 128 2.86 6.01 -3.69
CA VAL A 128 3.12 6.59 -5.02
C VAL A 128 2.28 5.93 -6.10
N THR A 129 2.18 4.59 -6.10
CA THR A 129 1.51 3.81 -7.16
C THR A 129 -0.01 3.79 -7.03
N TYR A 130 -0.53 3.71 -5.81
CA TYR A 130 -1.98 3.64 -5.58
C TYR A 130 -2.63 5.01 -5.39
N VAL A 131 -1.86 6.05 -5.01
CA VAL A 131 -2.40 7.35 -4.67
C VAL A 131 -1.85 8.47 -5.53
N PHE A 132 -0.53 8.72 -5.49
CA PHE A 132 0.04 9.95 -6.01
C PHE A 132 -0.07 10.06 -7.53
N VAL A 133 0.36 9.03 -8.27
CA VAL A 133 0.26 8.98 -9.74
C VAL A 133 -1.22 9.00 -10.19
N PRO A 134 -2.12 8.17 -9.63
CA PRO A 134 -3.55 8.25 -9.95
C PRO A 134 -4.20 9.61 -9.62
N ALA A 135 -3.83 10.25 -8.49
CA ALA A 135 -4.34 11.57 -8.14
C ALA A 135 -3.95 12.61 -9.17
N TYR A 136 -2.71 12.58 -9.66
CA TYR A 136 -2.27 13.43 -10.76
C TYR A 136 -3.11 13.18 -12.03
N ALA A 137 -3.29 11.91 -12.42
CA ALA A 137 -4.06 11.55 -13.61
C ALA A 137 -5.51 12.04 -13.52
N ILE A 138 -6.20 11.81 -12.38
CA ILE A 138 -7.56 12.28 -12.16
C ILE A 138 -7.64 13.83 -12.26
N THR A 139 -6.64 14.52 -11.73
CA THR A 139 -6.62 15.99 -11.66
C THR A 139 -6.29 16.62 -13.01
N ALA A 140 -5.33 16.04 -13.75
CA ALA A 140 -4.78 16.61 -14.99
C ALA A 140 -5.57 16.25 -16.26
N SER A 141 -6.31 15.13 -16.23
CA SER A 141 -7.02 14.60 -17.43
C SER A 141 -8.22 15.41 -17.90
N GLY A 142 -8.63 16.46 -17.18
CA GLY A 142 -9.82 17.24 -17.54
C GLY A 142 -11.16 16.57 -17.24
N MET A 143 -11.17 15.39 -16.59
CA MET A 143 -12.41 14.66 -16.25
C MET A 143 -13.18 15.26 -15.08
N LEU A 144 -12.60 16.19 -14.33
CA LEU A 144 -13.24 16.90 -13.22
C LEU A 144 -13.63 18.33 -13.61
N LEU A 145 -14.54 18.94 -12.84
CA LEU A 145 -14.80 20.37 -12.96
C LEU A 145 -13.50 21.17 -12.70
N PRO A 146 -13.14 22.16 -13.53
CA PRO A 146 -11.83 22.83 -13.47
C PRO A 146 -11.46 23.42 -12.11
N LEU A 147 -12.45 24.04 -11.42
CA LEU A 147 -12.22 24.61 -10.07
C LEU A 147 -12.12 23.52 -8.97
N ALA A 148 -12.77 22.38 -9.16
CA ALA A 148 -12.76 21.28 -8.19
C ALA A 148 -11.52 20.39 -8.33
N ALA A 149 -10.94 20.28 -9.52
CA ALA A 149 -9.84 19.37 -9.82
C ALA A 149 -8.64 19.52 -8.84
N PRO A 150 -8.04 20.71 -8.64
CA PRO A 150 -6.92 20.84 -7.72
C PRO A 150 -7.30 20.57 -6.26
N ILE A 151 -8.52 20.96 -5.85
CA ILE A 151 -9.02 20.76 -4.48
C ILE A 151 -9.19 19.27 -4.20
N LEU A 152 -9.80 18.53 -5.12
CA LEU A 152 -10.01 17.09 -4.99
C LEU A 152 -8.69 16.33 -5.11
N GLY A 153 -7.77 16.76 -5.98
CA GLY A 153 -6.42 16.17 -6.05
C GLY A 153 -5.69 16.26 -4.70
N ILE A 154 -5.70 17.44 -4.06
CA ILE A 154 -5.17 17.61 -2.71
C ILE A 154 -5.94 16.72 -1.72
N GLY A 155 -7.26 16.67 -1.81
CA GLY A 155 -8.13 15.84 -0.99
C GLY A 155 -7.76 14.34 -1.07
N ILE A 156 -7.54 13.82 -2.28
CA ILE A 156 -7.07 12.44 -2.52
C ILE A 156 -5.77 12.17 -1.78
N VAL A 157 -4.76 13.02 -2.01
CA VAL A 157 -3.42 12.83 -1.46
C VAL A 157 -3.44 12.91 0.07
N VAL A 158 -4.08 13.95 0.63
CA VAL A 158 -4.13 14.16 2.09
C VAL A 158 -4.93 13.08 2.80
N SER A 159 -6.14 12.75 2.30
CA SER A 159 -6.96 11.69 2.90
C SER A 159 -6.27 10.34 2.89
N SER A 160 -5.61 10.01 1.79
CA SER A 160 -4.86 8.76 1.65
C SER A 160 -3.62 8.73 2.53
N ALA A 161 -2.88 9.83 2.66
CA ALA A 161 -1.74 9.93 3.57
C ALA A 161 -2.16 9.67 5.02
N LEU A 162 -3.31 10.24 5.44
CA LEU A 162 -3.88 9.98 6.77
C LEU A 162 -4.34 8.52 6.91
N TYR A 163 -4.92 7.94 5.85
CA TYR A 163 -5.32 6.54 5.81
C TYR A 163 -4.12 5.62 6.02
N PHE A 164 -3.02 5.80 5.27
CA PHE A 164 -1.80 4.99 5.40
C PHE A 164 -1.10 5.18 6.76
N ALA A 165 -1.26 6.33 7.40
CA ALA A 165 -0.69 6.61 8.72
C ALA A 165 -1.52 6.03 9.89
N ASP A 166 -2.79 5.65 9.68
CA ASP A 166 -3.67 5.14 10.73
C ASP A 166 -3.43 3.65 10.98
N ARG A 167 -2.77 3.34 12.09
CA ARG A 167 -2.51 1.94 12.52
C ARG A 167 -3.76 1.10 12.72
N ARG A 168 -4.93 1.72 12.93
CA ARG A 168 -6.22 1.03 13.10
C ARG A 168 -6.76 0.49 11.77
N MET A 169 -6.22 0.94 10.64
CA MET A 169 -6.60 0.48 9.30
C MET A 169 -6.12 -0.94 9.01
N LYS A 170 -5.03 -1.37 9.65
CA LYS A 170 -4.58 -2.77 9.69
C LYS A 170 -5.21 -3.48 10.89
N ALA A 171 -6.54 -3.59 10.93
CA ALA A 171 -7.24 -4.30 11.99
C ALA A 171 -6.87 -5.79 11.99
N ASP A 172 -6.78 -6.40 13.19
CA ASP A 172 -6.42 -7.81 13.40
C ASP A 172 -7.39 -8.79 12.73
N ASP A 173 -8.56 -8.32 12.29
CA ASP A 173 -9.63 -9.12 11.66
C ASP A 173 -9.58 -9.12 10.12
N ASN A 174 -8.52 -8.61 9.48
CA ASN A 174 -8.36 -8.56 8.02
C ASN A 174 -9.40 -7.73 7.24
N HIS A 175 -9.94 -6.69 7.87
CA HIS A 175 -10.89 -5.77 7.25
C HIS A 175 -10.27 -4.40 7.06
N PHE A 176 -10.59 -3.75 5.94
CA PHE A 176 -10.30 -2.34 5.72
C PHE A 176 -11.48 -1.49 6.22
N ARG A 177 -11.20 -0.40 6.88
CA ARG A 177 -12.21 0.60 7.25
C ARG A 177 -12.31 1.64 6.14
N GLY A 178 -13.51 1.85 5.62
CA GLY A 178 -13.79 2.83 4.59
C GLY A 178 -13.24 2.46 3.20
N PHE A 179 -13.10 3.45 2.33
CA PHE A 179 -12.47 3.28 1.02
C PHE A 179 -10.95 3.09 1.19
N PRO A 180 -10.39 1.96 0.72
CA PRO A 180 -9.00 1.58 1.05
C PRO A 180 -7.94 2.33 0.25
N ALA A 181 -8.18 3.58 -0.15
CA ALA A 181 -7.27 4.43 -0.91
C ALA A 181 -6.72 3.81 -2.22
N LEU A 182 -7.49 2.92 -2.86
CA LEU A 182 -7.15 2.28 -4.14
C LEU A 182 -7.48 3.23 -5.32
N TRP A 183 -6.79 4.36 -5.36
CA TRP A 183 -7.05 5.38 -6.39
C TRP A 183 -6.62 4.97 -7.79
N ASN A 184 -5.68 4.03 -7.92
CA ASN A 184 -5.33 3.43 -9.21
C ASN A 184 -6.54 2.70 -9.84
N ALA A 185 -7.29 1.92 -9.05
CA ALA A 185 -8.51 1.27 -9.53
C ALA A 185 -9.62 2.30 -9.79
N ALA A 186 -9.83 3.27 -8.88
CA ALA A 186 -10.82 4.33 -9.06
C ALA A 186 -10.54 5.15 -10.33
N ALA A 187 -9.29 5.55 -10.56
CA ALA A 187 -8.87 6.25 -11.76
C ALA A 187 -9.13 5.41 -13.02
N PHE A 188 -8.75 4.12 -13.02
CA PHE A 188 -8.99 3.23 -14.14
C PHE A 188 -10.48 3.21 -14.56
N TYR A 189 -11.40 3.10 -13.58
CA TYR A 189 -12.83 3.11 -13.86
C TYR A 189 -13.35 4.49 -14.28
N LEU A 190 -12.77 5.58 -13.78
CA LEU A 190 -13.12 6.93 -14.25
C LEU A 190 -12.75 7.13 -15.73
N PHE A 191 -11.55 6.64 -16.12
CA PHE A 191 -11.12 6.65 -17.52
C PHE A 191 -11.96 5.71 -18.40
N LEU A 192 -12.32 4.53 -17.91
CA LEU A 192 -13.13 3.55 -18.64
C LEU A 192 -14.56 4.03 -18.89
N LEU A 193 -15.17 4.67 -17.89
CA LEU A 193 -16.60 5.02 -17.94
C LEU A 193 -16.87 6.36 -18.61
N HIS A 194 -15.86 7.21 -18.83
CA HIS A 194 -15.99 8.52 -19.46
C HIS A 194 -17.18 9.34 -18.92
N LEU A 195 -17.31 9.38 -17.57
CA LEU A 195 -18.43 10.06 -16.92
C LEU A 195 -18.39 11.57 -17.19
N PRO A 196 -19.55 12.25 -17.24
CA PRO A 196 -19.60 13.70 -17.29
C PRO A 196 -18.82 14.34 -16.14
N PRO A 197 -18.16 15.51 -16.33
CA PRO A 197 -17.29 16.12 -15.32
C PRO A 197 -17.95 16.35 -13.97
N VAL A 198 -19.23 16.70 -13.95
CA VAL A 198 -20.01 16.86 -12.71
C VAL A 198 -20.11 15.53 -11.95
N LEU A 199 -20.42 14.44 -12.65
CA LEU A 199 -20.57 13.14 -12.03
C LEU A 199 -19.22 12.57 -11.53
N SER A 200 -18.16 12.72 -12.32
CA SER A 200 -16.79 12.36 -11.90
C SER A 200 -16.37 13.12 -10.65
N THR A 201 -16.67 14.43 -10.60
CA THR A 201 -16.39 15.29 -9.43
C THR A 201 -17.12 14.77 -8.17
N ILE A 202 -18.41 14.44 -8.30
CA ILE A 202 -19.21 13.89 -7.20
C ILE A 202 -18.67 12.53 -6.75
N VAL A 203 -18.31 11.63 -7.69
CA VAL A 203 -17.76 10.31 -7.38
C VAL A 203 -16.44 10.45 -6.62
N VAL A 204 -15.52 11.29 -7.09
CA VAL A 204 -14.22 11.50 -6.41
C VAL A 204 -14.42 12.09 -5.02
N ALA A 205 -15.28 13.11 -4.86
CA ALA A 205 -15.60 13.70 -3.57
C ALA A 205 -16.21 12.65 -2.60
N ALA A 206 -17.12 11.82 -3.11
CA ALA A 206 -17.73 10.75 -2.33
C ALA A 206 -16.68 9.71 -1.87
N LEU A 207 -15.75 9.29 -2.73
CA LEU A 207 -14.69 8.35 -2.38
C LEU A 207 -13.75 8.92 -1.30
N ILE A 208 -13.40 10.22 -1.38
CA ILE A 208 -12.63 10.90 -0.33
C ILE A 208 -13.38 10.86 1.00
N ALA A 209 -14.67 11.19 1.01
CA ALA A 209 -15.48 11.13 2.22
C ALA A 209 -15.61 9.69 2.76
N LEU A 210 -15.76 8.71 1.87
CA LEU A 210 -15.87 7.29 2.20
C LEU A 210 -14.57 6.71 2.78
N THR A 211 -13.40 7.32 2.55
CA THR A 211 -12.13 6.91 3.17
C THR A 211 -12.22 6.91 4.71
N PHE A 212 -12.99 7.85 5.28
CA PHE A 212 -13.15 7.98 6.74
C PHE A 212 -14.43 7.34 7.29
N ALA A 213 -15.26 6.76 6.42
CA ALA A 213 -16.52 6.17 6.83
C ALA A 213 -16.31 4.84 7.57
N PRO A 214 -17.05 4.56 8.67
CA PRO A 214 -16.86 3.38 9.51
C PRO A 214 -17.51 2.11 8.92
N PHE A 215 -17.41 1.87 7.61
CA PHE A 215 -17.85 0.61 7.02
C PHE A 215 -16.65 -0.30 6.73
N HIS A 216 -16.88 -1.60 6.78
CA HIS A 216 -15.83 -2.60 6.60
C HIS A 216 -15.89 -3.15 5.18
N VAL A 217 -14.76 -3.09 4.46
CA VAL A 217 -14.57 -3.73 3.14
C VAL A 217 -13.66 -4.93 3.31
N LEU A 218 -14.08 -6.10 2.82
CA LEU A 218 -13.28 -7.32 2.93
C LEU A 218 -12.16 -7.36 1.89
N HIS A 219 -11.05 -7.98 2.28
CA HIS A 219 -9.94 -8.23 1.38
C HIS A 219 -10.31 -9.37 0.40
N PRO A 220 -10.35 -9.12 -0.93
CA PRO A 220 -10.89 -10.06 -1.93
C PRO A 220 -10.16 -11.43 -1.98
N LEU A 221 -8.88 -11.49 -1.59
CA LEU A 221 -8.07 -12.70 -1.63
C LEU A 221 -8.26 -13.66 -0.44
N ARG A 222 -9.06 -13.28 0.58
CA ARG A 222 -9.23 -14.06 1.83
C ARG A 222 -10.51 -14.87 1.89
N VAL A 223 -11.38 -14.79 0.89
CA VAL A 223 -12.60 -15.62 0.82
C VAL A 223 -12.25 -17.03 0.35
N VAL A 224 -11.98 -17.92 1.28
CA VAL A 224 -11.51 -19.30 1.04
C VAL A 224 -12.53 -20.11 0.22
N ARG A 225 -13.83 -19.85 0.37
CA ARG A 225 -14.89 -20.69 -0.21
C ARG A 225 -15.07 -20.55 -1.72
N LEU A 226 -14.65 -19.42 -2.33
CA LEU A 226 -14.76 -19.16 -3.77
C LEU A 226 -13.40 -18.78 -4.39
N ARG A 227 -12.30 -19.24 -3.78
CA ARG A 227 -10.93 -18.85 -4.16
C ARG A 227 -10.65 -19.04 -5.65
N TRP A 228 -11.02 -20.17 -6.21
CA TRP A 228 -10.81 -20.46 -7.63
C TRP A 228 -11.62 -19.52 -8.54
N LEU A 229 -12.88 -19.27 -8.22
CA LEU A 229 -13.71 -18.33 -8.98
C LEU A 229 -13.12 -16.91 -8.92
N THR A 230 -12.71 -16.46 -7.75
CA THR A 230 -12.09 -15.13 -7.57
C THR A 230 -10.78 -15.02 -8.36
N LEU A 231 -9.94 -16.05 -8.36
CA LEU A 231 -8.69 -16.06 -9.15
C LEU A 231 -8.97 -16.02 -10.66
N TRP A 232 -9.96 -16.79 -11.15
CA TRP A 232 -10.37 -16.74 -12.56
C TRP A 232 -10.94 -15.37 -12.94
N LEU A 233 -11.75 -14.76 -12.06
CA LEU A 233 -12.32 -13.43 -12.31
C LEU A 233 -11.22 -12.34 -12.28
N LEU A 234 -10.24 -12.44 -11.38
CA LEU A 234 -9.10 -11.53 -11.38
C LEU A 234 -8.25 -11.69 -12.65
N GLY A 235 -8.02 -12.92 -13.11
CA GLY A 235 -7.36 -13.17 -14.38
C GLY A 235 -8.13 -12.59 -15.57
N ALA A 236 -9.45 -12.81 -15.62
CA ALA A 236 -10.31 -12.24 -16.65
C ALA A 236 -10.31 -10.70 -16.59
N TRP A 237 -10.36 -10.10 -15.37
CA TRP A 237 -10.27 -8.66 -15.18
C TRP A 237 -8.94 -8.11 -15.72
N ALA A 238 -7.82 -8.78 -15.42
CA ALA A 238 -6.51 -8.37 -15.91
C ALA A 238 -6.42 -8.42 -17.45
N LEU A 239 -6.95 -9.49 -18.07
CA LEU A 239 -6.98 -9.61 -19.54
C LEU A 239 -7.88 -8.55 -20.20
N LEU A 240 -9.07 -8.31 -19.65
CA LEU A 240 -9.97 -7.26 -20.14
C LEU A 240 -9.37 -5.87 -19.92
N GLY A 241 -8.68 -5.66 -18.78
CA GLY A 241 -7.95 -4.43 -18.51
C GLY A 241 -6.82 -4.19 -19.50
N MET A 242 -5.99 -5.19 -19.77
CA MET A 242 -4.92 -5.11 -20.79
C MET A 242 -5.50 -4.82 -22.19
N TYR A 243 -6.60 -5.46 -22.56
CA TYR A 243 -7.29 -5.17 -23.81
C TYR A 243 -7.79 -3.71 -23.85
N THR A 244 -8.33 -3.20 -22.75
CA THR A 244 -8.78 -1.82 -22.63
C THR A 244 -7.62 -0.84 -22.81
N LEU A 245 -6.48 -1.09 -22.17
CA LEU A 245 -5.28 -0.25 -22.31
C LEU A 245 -4.72 -0.30 -23.73
N ALA A 246 -4.69 -1.46 -24.37
CA ALA A 246 -4.23 -1.62 -25.76
C ALA A 246 -5.11 -0.87 -26.77
N ASN A 247 -6.33 -0.49 -26.40
CA ASN A 247 -7.26 0.29 -27.22
C ASN A 247 -7.52 1.71 -26.64
N ASP A 248 -6.59 2.26 -25.85
CA ASP A 248 -6.66 3.62 -25.26
C ASP A 248 -8.03 3.94 -24.62
N PHE A 249 -8.57 2.98 -23.86
CA PHE A 249 -9.92 3.05 -23.23
C PHE A 249 -11.10 3.12 -24.22
N VAL A 250 -10.88 3.02 -25.52
CA VAL A 250 -11.94 3.00 -26.53
C VAL A 250 -12.41 1.55 -26.71
N VAL A 251 -13.32 1.10 -25.86
CA VAL A 251 -13.83 -0.30 -25.87
C VAL A 251 -15.34 -0.33 -25.93
N GLY A 252 -15.87 -1.43 -26.47
CA GLY A 252 -17.32 -1.63 -26.58
C GLY A 252 -18.00 -1.92 -25.24
N ALA A 253 -19.31 -1.71 -25.19
CA ALA A 253 -20.14 -1.96 -24.00
C ALA A 253 -19.94 -3.34 -23.35
N PRO A 254 -19.75 -4.46 -24.08
CA PRO A 254 -19.52 -5.77 -23.44
C PRO A 254 -18.27 -5.82 -22.56
N ILE A 255 -17.17 -5.19 -22.99
CA ILE A 255 -15.91 -5.15 -22.22
C ILE A 255 -16.09 -4.28 -20.96
N THR A 256 -16.67 -3.09 -21.13
CA THR A 256 -16.98 -2.18 -20.01
C THR A 256 -17.90 -2.87 -18.99
N PHE A 257 -18.96 -3.53 -19.45
CA PHE A 257 -19.88 -4.26 -18.58
C PHE A 257 -19.16 -5.42 -17.86
N GLY A 258 -18.33 -6.20 -18.56
CA GLY A 258 -17.55 -7.28 -17.97
C GLY A 258 -16.63 -6.78 -16.83
N LEU A 259 -15.88 -5.70 -17.07
CA LEU A 259 -15.01 -5.09 -16.05
C LEU A 259 -15.82 -4.58 -14.85
N CYS A 260 -16.94 -3.88 -15.08
CA CYS A 260 -17.80 -3.39 -14.01
C CYS A 260 -18.45 -4.52 -13.22
N ALA A 261 -18.91 -5.60 -13.89
CA ALA A 261 -19.51 -6.77 -13.23
C ALA A 261 -18.51 -7.49 -12.32
N ILE A 262 -17.26 -7.67 -12.79
CA ILE A 262 -16.19 -8.28 -11.97
C ILE A 262 -15.87 -7.39 -10.77
N ALA A 263 -15.75 -6.08 -10.94
CA ALA A 263 -15.53 -5.15 -9.83
C ALA A 263 -16.68 -5.20 -8.81
N ALA A 264 -17.94 -5.18 -9.28
CA ALA A 264 -19.10 -5.31 -8.42
C ALA A 264 -19.12 -6.63 -7.64
N TYR A 265 -18.72 -7.75 -8.28
CA TYR A 265 -18.55 -9.03 -7.60
C TYR A 265 -17.48 -8.95 -6.51
N ILE A 266 -16.30 -8.39 -6.82
CA ILE A 266 -15.19 -8.29 -5.85
C ILE A 266 -15.62 -7.46 -4.63
N ILE A 267 -16.27 -6.31 -4.85
CA ILE A 267 -16.73 -5.42 -3.77
C ILE A 267 -17.90 -6.01 -3.00
N GLY A 268 -18.86 -6.64 -3.72
CA GLY A 268 -20.13 -7.13 -3.16
C GLY A 268 -20.05 -8.52 -2.52
N SER A 269 -19.05 -9.34 -2.87
CA SER A 269 -18.99 -10.75 -2.46
C SER A 269 -18.99 -10.96 -0.94
N ASP A 270 -18.40 -10.04 -0.18
CA ASP A 270 -18.40 -10.11 1.28
C ASP A 270 -19.77 -9.82 1.91
N THR A 271 -20.43 -8.79 1.46
CA THR A 271 -21.75 -8.40 1.98
C THR A 271 -22.75 -9.54 1.81
N VAL A 272 -22.69 -10.24 0.67
CA VAL A 272 -23.53 -11.42 0.39
C VAL A 272 -23.20 -12.57 1.33
N ILE A 273 -21.92 -12.88 1.54
CA ILE A 273 -21.49 -13.99 2.40
C ILE A 273 -21.86 -13.74 3.87
N ARG A 274 -21.72 -12.51 4.36
CA ARG A 274 -22.12 -12.15 5.73
C ARG A 274 -23.63 -12.27 5.93
N ARG A 275 -24.44 -11.78 4.98
CA ARG A 275 -25.89 -11.94 5.04
C ARG A 275 -26.29 -13.41 5.03
N MET A 276 -25.66 -14.23 4.20
CA MET A 276 -25.91 -15.69 4.16
C MET A 276 -25.53 -16.40 5.48
N LYS A 277 -24.47 -15.95 6.16
CA LYS A 277 -24.10 -16.49 7.49
C LYS A 277 -25.09 -16.06 8.57
N ALA A 278 -25.54 -14.80 8.56
CA ALA A 278 -26.53 -14.29 9.50
C ALA A 278 -27.93 -14.94 9.34
N PHE A 279 -28.26 -15.42 8.12
CA PHE A 279 -29.50 -16.16 7.87
C PHE A 279 -29.45 -17.64 8.33
N ARG A 280 -28.25 -18.18 8.59
CA ARG A 280 -28.05 -19.58 9.02
C ARG A 280 -27.72 -19.73 10.50
N ALA A 281 -27.58 -18.64 11.23
CA ALA A 281 -27.41 -18.58 12.68
C ALA A 281 -28.73 -18.20 13.36
#